data_fd14f9eb86f4da658aaffb59d460d463
#
_entry.id   fd14f9eb86f4da658aaffb59d460d463
#
_cell.length_a   1.000
_cell.length_b   1.000
_cell.length_c   1.000
_cell.angle_alpha   90.00
_cell.angle_beta   90.00
_cell.angle_gamma   90.00
#
_symmetry.space_group_name_H-M   'P 1'
#
loop_
_entity.id
_entity.type
_entity.pdbx_description
1 polymer ?
#
loop_
_entity_poly.entity_id
_entity_poly.type
_entity_poly.pdbx_seq_one_letter_code
_entity_poly.pdbx_strand_id
1 'polypeptide(L)'
;MLAALACLAAAWSLWVRKSSPAIFEFENVSGPEEASSLPQPVAMRVSDYDRGGPNRLAVLVTDPESDWMGLVRGFKSHGIPATFTTSPNTALRHQVVIAYPGISGRLVSQAGIRALADHVRTGGTLLTMDLAGGGLEELFGIERQLPSRERTAVRWLAPGDRQDRLTPFSSAQAEVKIGSLSFVPTTAQTLARYDDGSAAVVCRQVGGTACLLGVDLGSMAQRAMNGRAEGYSPEFVNNYEPGMDVVFRWIRDLYVQGEDDPYLIGTAPAGHRGSLILTHDVDASKAVANSQRYAEAIRKAGSSATFFMQTKYVRDWNDDIFFNSATVSTLKSVAQNMELASHTVAHSRAFKAFPIGSGDERYPDYRPFVRDRTSASGGSIFGELRVSKFLLERLVGAKVRSFRPGHLSYPENLPEALAATGYRYSSDLTANSAQTHLPFQLSYGRSGRGLVPVWEFPVTIEDEKAPALVQRFGATVDVLDRIAAHESVAVLMIHPDQAGPKLQFEERLIARMKDKLWIGSLEAFGDWWSARDRLEIDYEGSTLKIQAPARVDEVTIRFPKRRTQRFVVLDGLRGSRQMSVQ
;
A
#
# COMPACT_ATOMS: atom_id res chain seq x y z
N MET A 1 12.91 -58.61 27.34
CA MET A 1 11.96 -57.68 26.69
C MET A 1 12.10 -56.25 27.22
N LEU A 2 12.11 -56.00 28.50
CA LEU A 2 12.26 -54.63 29.09
C LEU A 2 13.57 -53.91 28.71
N ALA A 3 14.70 -54.62 28.66
CA ALA A 3 16.00 -54.05 28.28
C ALA A 3 16.05 -53.62 26.80
N ALA A 4 15.39 -54.37 25.90
CA ALA A 4 15.31 -54.02 24.48
C ALA A 4 14.42 -52.80 24.24
N LEU A 5 13.33 -52.63 24.99
CA LEU A 5 12.47 -51.45 24.97
C LEU A 5 13.19 -50.22 25.50
N ALA A 6 14.01 -50.32 26.55
CA ALA A 6 14.81 -49.23 27.08
C ALA A 6 15.90 -48.78 26.08
N CYS A 7 16.55 -49.74 25.38
CA CYS A 7 17.52 -49.44 24.33
C CYS A 7 16.87 -48.75 23.10
N LEU A 8 15.67 -49.19 22.71
CA LEU A 8 14.92 -48.58 21.63
C LEU A 8 14.43 -47.16 21.99
N ALA A 9 13.97 -46.96 23.24
CA ALA A 9 13.59 -45.65 23.73
C ALA A 9 14.81 -44.69 23.84
N ALA A 10 15.97 -45.20 24.29
CA ALA A 10 17.21 -44.44 24.32
C ALA A 10 17.74 -44.13 22.92
N ALA A 11 17.67 -45.08 21.99
CA ALA A 11 18.05 -44.87 20.60
C ALA A 11 17.11 -43.89 19.90
N TRP A 12 15.79 -43.97 20.17
CA TRP A 12 14.82 -43.00 19.67
C TRP A 12 15.06 -41.61 20.27
N SER A 13 15.29 -41.48 21.57
CA SER A 13 15.58 -40.18 22.19
C SER A 13 16.89 -39.57 21.69
N LEU A 14 17.91 -40.38 21.41
CA LEU A 14 19.16 -39.93 20.79
C LEU A 14 18.97 -39.56 19.30
N TRP A 15 18.13 -40.28 18.57
CA TRP A 15 17.80 -40.00 17.19
C TRP A 15 16.95 -38.73 17.07
N VAL A 16 15.95 -38.54 17.93
CA VAL A 16 15.14 -37.31 18.01
C VAL A 16 16.00 -36.09 18.41
N ARG A 17 16.94 -36.28 19.36
CA ARG A 17 17.91 -35.23 19.71
C ARG A 17 18.88 -34.88 18.57
N LYS A 18 19.29 -35.87 17.75
CA LYS A 18 20.13 -35.63 16.56
C LYS A 18 19.36 -34.98 15.39
N SER A 19 18.04 -35.09 15.34
CA SER A 19 17.20 -34.55 14.29
C SER A 19 16.57 -33.20 14.63
N SER A 20 16.74 -32.69 15.86
CA SER A 20 16.28 -31.33 16.22
C SER A 20 17.27 -30.29 15.69
N PRO A 21 16.80 -29.23 15.04
CA PRO A 21 17.68 -28.18 14.58
C PRO A 21 18.44 -27.55 15.73
N ALA A 22 19.74 -27.26 15.54
CA ALA A 22 20.54 -26.55 16.52
C ALA A 22 20.03 -25.12 16.66
N ILE A 23 19.88 -24.65 17.90
CA ILE A 23 19.44 -23.29 18.21
C ILE A 23 20.45 -22.56 19.10
N PHE A 24 20.44 -21.23 19.05
CA PHE A 24 21.05 -20.40 20.06
C PHE A 24 20.00 -20.09 21.13
N GLU A 25 20.30 -20.45 22.38
CA GLU A 25 19.37 -20.29 23.49
C GLU A 25 19.87 -19.16 24.41
N PHE A 26 19.05 -18.11 24.57
CA PHE A 26 19.33 -17.03 25.50
C PHE A 26 18.93 -17.46 26.92
N GLU A 27 19.82 -17.28 27.88
CA GLU A 27 19.54 -17.62 29.28
C GLU A 27 18.32 -16.87 29.83
N ASN A 28 17.39 -17.59 30.47
CA ASN A 28 16.20 -17.05 31.12
C ASN A 28 15.29 -16.22 30.18
N VAL A 29 15.28 -16.54 28.88
CA VAL A 29 14.39 -15.93 27.90
C VAL A 29 13.42 -16.96 27.37
N SER A 30 12.13 -16.70 27.53
CA SER A 30 11.04 -17.52 27.02
C SER A 30 9.84 -16.61 26.75
N GLY A 31 9.05 -16.88 25.74
CA GLY A 31 7.87 -16.10 25.38
C GLY A 31 7.66 -15.89 23.89
N PRO A 32 6.68 -15.11 23.49
CA PRO A 32 5.72 -14.35 24.31
C PRO A 32 4.74 -15.26 25.06
N GLU A 33 4.25 -14.79 26.22
CA GLU A 33 3.31 -15.56 27.06
C GLU A 33 1.85 -15.42 26.58
N GLU A 34 1.47 -14.24 26.10
CA GLU A 34 0.10 -13.98 25.63
C GLU A 34 -0.12 -14.61 24.25
N ALA A 35 -1.19 -15.38 24.11
CA ALA A 35 -1.58 -15.96 22.82
C ALA A 35 -2.12 -14.90 21.87
N SER A 36 -1.95 -15.11 20.57
CA SER A 36 -2.53 -14.30 19.50
C SER A 36 -3.66 -15.06 18.82
N SER A 37 -4.74 -14.35 18.46
CA SER A 37 -5.83 -14.92 17.68
C SER A 37 -6.22 -13.98 16.55
N LEU A 38 -6.63 -14.54 15.41
CA LEU A 38 -7.08 -13.71 14.30
C LEU A 38 -8.29 -12.87 14.70
N PRO A 39 -8.30 -11.57 14.39
CA PRO A 39 -9.47 -10.74 14.61
C PRO A 39 -10.64 -11.23 13.75
N GLN A 40 -11.86 -11.04 14.22
CA GLN A 40 -13.02 -11.28 13.39
C GLN A 40 -13.16 -10.17 12.34
N PRO A 41 -13.49 -10.51 11.08
CA PRO A 41 -13.69 -9.50 10.06
C PRO A 41 -14.89 -8.62 10.40
N VAL A 42 -14.71 -7.31 10.34
CA VAL A 42 -15.79 -6.33 10.41
C VAL A 42 -16.13 -5.92 9.00
N ALA A 43 -17.30 -6.31 8.52
CA ALA A 43 -17.76 -5.93 7.19
C ALA A 43 -18.04 -4.42 7.15
N MET A 44 -17.34 -3.72 6.25
CA MET A 44 -17.57 -2.30 6.01
C MET A 44 -18.84 -2.13 5.19
N ARG A 45 -19.62 -1.11 5.52
CA ARG A 45 -20.86 -0.74 4.83
C ARG A 45 -20.72 0.61 4.16
N VAL A 46 -21.41 0.81 3.05
CA VAL A 46 -21.41 2.12 2.36
C VAL A 46 -21.83 3.25 3.32
N SER A 47 -22.78 2.98 4.22
CA SER A 47 -23.24 3.93 5.24
C SER A 47 -22.15 4.41 6.20
N ASP A 48 -21.05 3.67 6.36
CA ASP A 48 -19.94 4.08 7.22
C ASP A 48 -19.14 5.24 6.59
N TYR A 49 -19.33 5.48 5.30
CA TYR A 49 -18.70 6.52 4.47
C TYR A 49 -19.71 7.55 3.91
N ASP A 50 -21.02 7.43 4.24
CA ASP A 50 -22.09 8.34 3.81
C ASP A 50 -22.14 9.57 4.73
N ARG A 51 -21.07 10.40 4.63
CA ARG A 51 -20.91 11.62 5.44
C ARG A 51 -20.01 12.61 4.72
N GLY A 52 -20.14 13.86 5.09
CA GLY A 52 -19.32 14.98 4.60
C GLY A 52 -20.13 16.04 3.84
N GLY A 53 -19.48 17.18 3.62
CA GLY A 53 -20.04 18.35 2.95
C GLY A 53 -20.17 18.17 1.41
N PRO A 54 -20.92 19.06 0.77
CA PRO A 54 -21.21 18.98 -0.68
C PRO A 54 -19.99 19.16 -1.58
N ASN A 55 -18.91 19.78 -1.10
CA ASN A 55 -17.70 20.04 -1.87
C ASN A 55 -16.74 18.82 -1.96
N ARG A 56 -17.18 17.65 -1.50
CA ARG A 56 -16.50 16.36 -1.75
C ARG A 56 -16.94 15.79 -3.10
N LEU A 57 -16.12 14.92 -3.66
CA LEU A 57 -16.55 14.01 -4.73
C LEU A 57 -17.56 13.00 -4.16
N ALA A 58 -18.68 12.74 -4.81
CA ALA A 58 -19.60 11.68 -4.42
C ALA A 58 -19.37 10.42 -5.24
N VAL A 59 -19.39 9.26 -4.56
CA VAL A 59 -19.50 7.94 -5.20
C VAL A 59 -20.89 7.39 -4.90
N LEU A 60 -21.74 7.37 -5.92
CA LEU A 60 -23.02 6.67 -5.88
C LEU A 60 -22.74 5.17 -6.10
N VAL A 61 -22.74 4.41 -5.01
CA VAL A 61 -22.58 2.95 -5.06
C VAL A 61 -23.91 2.36 -5.50
N THR A 62 -24.01 2.02 -6.78
CA THR A 62 -25.21 1.46 -7.39
C THR A 62 -25.40 -0.03 -7.10
N ASP A 63 -24.30 -0.73 -6.79
CA ASP A 63 -24.28 -2.11 -6.32
C ASP A 63 -23.40 -2.23 -5.05
N PRO A 64 -24.00 -2.41 -3.85
CA PRO A 64 -23.26 -2.57 -2.61
C PRO A 64 -22.35 -3.82 -2.54
N GLU A 65 -22.58 -4.83 -3.39
CA GLU A 65 -21.76 -6.04 -3.47
C GLU A 65 -20.54 -5.86 -4.39
N SER A 66 -20.41 -4.71 -5.06
CA SER A 66 -19.25 -4.38 -5.91
C SER A 66 -17.99 -4.07 -5.09
N ASP A 67 -16.86 -3.94 -5.77
CA ASP A 67 -15.54 -3.66 -5.16
C ASP A 67 -15.34 -2.16 -4.78
N TRP A 68 -16.39 -1.47 -4.33
CA TRP A 68 -16.35 -0.03 -3.98
C TRP A 68 -15.30 0.33 -2.92
N MET A 69 -14.92 -0.64 -2.05
CA MET A 69 -13.84 -0.44 -1.08
C MET A 69 -12.47 -0.15 -1.73
N GLY A 70 -12.25 -0.65 -2.93
CA GLY A 70 -11.07 -0.30 -3.72
C GLY A 70 -11.01 1.21 -4.02
N LEU A 71 -12.16 1.83 -4.33
CA LEU A 71 -12.24 3.28 -4.53
C LEU A 71 -12.01 4.05 -3.23
N VAL A 72 -12.58 3.59 -2.09
CA VAL A 72 -12.32 4.22 -0.77
C VAL A 72 -10.83 4.28 -0.49
N ARG A 73 -10.13 3.15 -0.62
CA ARG A 73 -8.69 3.05 -0.38
C ARG A 73 -7.91 3.95 -1.33
N GLY A 74 -8.23 3.91 -2.63
CA GLY A 74 -7.58 4.72 -3.64
C GLY A 74 -7.76 6.23 -3.40
N PHE A 75 -8.98 6.70 -3.11
CA PHE A 75 -9.23 8.12 -2.86
C PHE A 75 -8.54 8.61 -1.58
N LYS A 76 -8.58 7.82 -0.50
CA LYS A 76 -7.84 8.13 0.73
C LYS A 76 -6.34 8.25 0.47
N SER A 77 -5.75 7.30 -0.25
CA SER A 77 -4.33 7.35 -0.60
C SER A 77 -3.99 8.60 -1.41
N HIS A 78 -4.80 8.95 -2.40
CA HIS A 78 -4.57 10.12 -3.26
C HIS A 78 -5.02 11.47 -2.67
N GLY A 79 -5.55 11.47 -1.44
CA GLY A 79 -6.00 12.69 -0.77
C GLY A 79 -7.21 13.35 -1.41
N ILE A 80 -8.04 12.57 -2.11
CA ILE A 80 -9.29 13.04 -2.71
C ILE A 80 -10.41 12.88 -1.66
N PRO A 81 -11.04 13.97 -1.21
CA PRO A 81 -12.15 13.87 -0.29
C PRO A 81 -13.37 13.28 -1.00
N ALA A 82 -13.91 12.19 -0.47
CA ALA A 82 -15.03 11.50 -1.10
C ALA A 82 -16.12 11.11 -0.08
N THR A 83 -17.37 11.14 -0.53
CA THR A 83 -18.57 10.63 0.15
C THR A 83 -19.09 9.44 -0.63
N PHE A 84 -19.34 8.31 0.04
CA PHE A 84 -19.92 7.12 -0.59
C PHE A 84 -21.36 6.98 -0.11
N THR A 85 -22.29 6.81 -1.04
CA THR A 85 -23.71 6.70 -0.72
C THR A 85 -24.43 5.75 -1.68
N THR A 86 -25.51 5.12 -1.24
CA THR A 86 -26.42 4.37 -2.11
C THR A 86 -27.61 5.22 -2.56
N SER A 87 -27.73 6.45 -2.07
CA SER A 87 -28.81 7.38 -2.36
C SER A 87 -28.47 8.31 -3.53
N PRO A 88 -29.16 8.24 -4.67
CA PRO A 88 -29.01 9.21 -5.75
C PRO A 88 -29.23 10.67 -5.28
N ASN A 89 -30.22 10.90 -4.41
CA ASN A 89 -30.50 12.23 -3.89
C ASN A 89 -29.35 12.80 -3.06
N THR A 90 -28.65 11.96 -2.30
CA THR A 90 -27.44 12.37 -1.56
C THR A 90 -26.30 12.64 -2.53
N ALA A 91 -26.03 11.75 -3.48
CA ALA A 91 -24.96 11.90 -4.46
C ALA A 91 -25.11 13.19 -5.28
N LEU A 92 -26.33 13.50 -5.72
CA LEU A 92 -26.64 14.67 -6.56
C LEU A 92 -26.59 16.02 -5.82
N ARG A 93 -26.25 16.06 -4.53
CA ARG A 93 -25.90 17.30 -3.83
C ARG A 93 -24.46 17.74 -4.09
N HIS A 94 -23.65 16.87 -4.69
CA HIS A 94 -22.25 17.10 -5.03
C HIS A 94 -22.11 17.43 -6.52
N GLN A 95 -21.19 18.29 -6.87
CA GLN A 95 -20.95 18.70 -8.26
C GLN A 95 -20.31 17.59 -9.11
N VAL A 96 -19.50 16.74 -8.48
CA VAL A 96 -18.81 15.65 -9.15
C VAL A 96 -19.27 14.32 -8.59
N VAL A 97 -19.88 13.48 -9.44
CA VAL A 97 -20.46 12.21 -9.08
C VAL A 97 -19.81 11.08 -9.87
N ILE A 98 -19.45 10.01 -9.21
CA ILE A 98 -19.07 8.73 -9.81
C ILE A 98 -20.18 7.72 -9.53
N ALA A 99 -20.84 7.19 -10.57
CA ALA A 99 -21.78 6.08 -10.42
C ALA A 99 -21.03 4.75 -10.58
N TYR A 100 -20.91 3.97 -9.52
CA TYR A 100 -20.08 2.77 -9.48
C TYR A 100 -20.87 1.52 -9.02
N PRO A 101 -20.70 0.37 -9.66
CA PRO A 101 -19.81 0.08 -10.78
C PRO A 101 -20.36 0.54 -12.13
N GLY A 102 -21.62 0.95 -12.21
CA GLY A 102 -22.22 1.35 -13.47
C GLY A 102 -23.63 1.90 -13.32
N ILE A 103 -24.19 2.38 -14.41
CA ILE A 103 -25.57 2.87 -14.50
C ILE A 103 -26.37 1.88 -15.35
N SER A 104 -27.35 1.19 -14.75
CA SER A 104 -28.26 0.31 -15.47
C SER A 104 -29.66 0.39 -14.87
N GLY A 105 -30.68 0.06 -15.68
CA GLY A 105 -32.06 0.00 -15.21
C GLY A 105 -32.33 -1.06 -14.15
N ARG A 106 -31.38 -1.95 -13.88
CA ARG A 106 -31.43 -2.93 -12.77
C ARG A 106 -30.92 -2.37 -11.45
N LEU A 107 -29.95 -1.47 -11.51
CA LEU A 107 -29.24 -0.93 -10.36
C LEU A 107 -29.80 0.43 -9.93
N VAL A 108 -30.28 1.21 -10.87
CA VAL A 108 -30.78 2.57 -10.64
C VAL A 108 -32.19 2.69 -11.22
N SER A 109 -33.12 3.28 -10.46
CA SER A 109 -34.48 3.52 -10.94
C SER A 109 -34.49 4.48 -12.14
N GLN A 110 -35.54 4.42 -12.98
CA GLN A 110 -35.70 5.35 -14.11
C GLN A 110 -35.71 6.83 -13.68
N ALA A 111 -36.25 7.13 -12.51
CA ALA A 111 -36.18 8.49 -11.94
C ALA A 111 -34.75 8.88 -11.59
N GLY A 112 -33.99 7.98 -10.98
CA GLY A 112 -32.58 8.19 -10.69
C GLY A 112 -31.71 8.37 -11.94
N ILE A 113 -31.97 7.57 -13.00
CA ILE A 113 -31.28 7.72 -14.29
C ILE A 113 -31.54 9.10 -14.90
N ARG A 114 -32.80 9.55 -14.89
CA ARG A 114 -33.14 10.91 -15.37
C ARG A 114 -32.47 11.99 -14.54
N ALA A 115 -32.47 11.86 -13.22
CA ALA A 115 -31.83 12.82 -12.32
C ALA A 115 -30.30 12.90 -12.53
N LEU A 116 -29.62 11.78 -12.79
CA LEU A 116 -28.20 11.74 -13.17
C LEU A 116 -27.95 12.44 -14.52
N ALA A 117 -28.84 12.23 -15.51
CA ALA A 117 -28.75 12.90 -16.80
C ALA A 117 -28.95 14.43 -16.67
N ASP A 118 -29.94 14.85 -15.88
CA ASP A 118 -30.24 16.27 -15.66
C ASP A 118 -29.11 16.96 -14.87
N HIS A 119 -28.49 16.26 -13.94
CA HIS A 119 -27.29 16.75 -13.24
C HIS A 119 -26.17 17.16 -14.22
N VAL A 120 -25.88 16.34 -15.22
CA VAL A 120 -24.90 16.67 -16.25
C VAL A 120 -25.37 17.84 -17.10
N ARG A 121 -26.65 17.85 -17.56
CA ARG A 121 -27.19 18.94 -18.40
C ARG A 121 -27.17 20.30 -17.70
N THR A 122 -27.25 20.29 -16.37
CA THR A 122 -27.23 21.52 -15.54
C THR A 122 -25.86 21.95 -15.05
N GLY A 123 -24.78 21.28 -15.51
CA GLY A 123 -23.40 21.70 -15.23
C GLY A 123 -22.58 20.73 -14.36
N GLY A 124 -23.19 19.68 -13.80
CA GLY A 124 -22.49 18.69 -12.99
C GLY A 124 -21.58 17.77 -13.79
N THR A 125 -20.68 17.08 -13.09
CA THR A 125 -19.76 16.07 -13.67
C THR A 125 -20.21 14.68 -13.26
N LEU A 126 -20.35 13.77 -14.24
CA LEU A 126 -20.70 12.36 -14.02
C LEU A 126 -19.67 11.43 -14.66
N LEU A 127 -19.07 10.57 -13.86
CA LEU A 127 -18.20 9.47 -14.31
C LEU A 127 -18.87 8.13 -14.02
N THR A 128 -18.81 7.18 -14.94
CA THR A 128 -19.19 5.78 -14.68
C THR A 128 -18.32 4.81 -15.47
N MET A 129 -18.35 3.52 -15.12
CA MET A 129 -17.59 2.48 -15.81
C MET A 129 -18.43 1.69 -16.80
N ASP A 130 -19.76 1.63 -16.60
CA ASP A 130 -20.67 0.85 -17.42
C ASP A 130 -22.03 1.56 -17.55
N LEU A 131 -22.63 1.48 -18.75
CA LEU A 131 -23.96 2.02 -19.08
C LEU A 131 -25.01 0.94 -19.41
N ALA A 132 -24.81 -0.31 -19.01
CA ALA A 132 -25.66 -1.44 -19.40
C ALA A 132 -27.14 -1.21 -19.08
N GLY A 133 -27.95 -0.92 -20.13
CA GLY A 133 -29.38 -0.72 -20.02
C GLY A 133 -29.85 0.59 -19.40
N GLY A 134 -28.94 1.57 -19.26
CA GLY A 134 -29.25 2.90 -18.73
C GLY A 134 -29.87 3.86 -19.77
N GLY A 135 -29.65 3.64 -21.06
CA GLY A 135 -30.15 4.50 -22.14
C GLY A 135 -29.53 5.88 -22.16
N LEU A 136 -28.30 5.99 -21.71
CA LEU A 136 -27.54 7.26 -21.59
C LEU A 136 -26.42 7.40 -22.64
N GLU A 137 -26.38 6.50 -23.64
CA GLU A 137 -25.31 6.47 -24.65
C GLU A 137 -25.17 7.82 -25.36
N GLU A 138 -26.29 8.47 -25.71
CA GLU A 138 -26.28 9.79 -26.32
C GLU A 138 -25.71 10.85 -25.39
N LEU A 139 -26.05 10.84 -24.08
CA LEU A 139 -25.51 11.78 -23.09
C LEU A 139 -23.97 11.69 -23.00
N PHE A 140 -23.44 10.47 -23.01
CA PHE A 140 -22.01 10.22 -22.97
C PHE A 140 -21.33 10.33 -24.36
N GLY A 141 -22.09 10.52 -25.43
CA GLY A 141 -21.60 10.71 -26.80
C GLY A 141 -20.95 9.47 -27.40
N ILE A 142 -21.53 8.30 -27.12
CA ILE A 142 -21.12 7.02 -27.70
C ILE A 142 -22.28 6.37 -28.43
N GLU A 143 -21.96 5.51 -29.39
CA GLU A 143 -22.94 4.62 -30.05
C GLU A 143 -23.23 3.38 -29.18
N ARG A 144 -22.16 2.73 -28.70
CA ARG A 144 -22.23 1.50 -27.92
C ARG A 144 -20.94 1.23 -27.16
N GLN A 145 -21.00 0.31 -26.21
CA GLN A 145 -19.87 -0.25 -25.49
C GLN A 145 -19.63 -1.72 -25.90
N LEU A 146 -18.34 -2.14 -25.90
CA LEU A 146 -17.92 -3.46 -26.36
C LEU A 146 -17.03 -4.14 -25.28
N PRO A 147 -17.49 -5.26 -24.68
CA PRO A 147 -16.71 -5.99 -23.69
C PRO A 147 -15.56 -6.75 -24.33
N SER A 148 -14.46 -6.91 -23.58
CA SER A 148 -13.33 -7.78 -23.94
C SER A 148 -12.58 -8.23 -22.69
N ARG A 149 -11.94 -9.39 -22.76
CA ARG A 149 -10.96 -9.87 -21.76
C ARG A 149 -9.55 -10.00 -22.35
N GLU A 150 -9.35 -9.55 -23.57
CA GLU A 150 -8.05 -9.67 -24.26
C GLU A 150 -7.17 -8.41 -24.09
N ARG A 151 -7.75 -7.30 -23.63
CA ARG A 151 -7.02 -6.05 -23.39
C ARG A 151 -6.22 -6.14 -22.12
N THR A 152 -5.02 -5.55 -22.12
CA THR A 152 -4.08 -5.66 -21.02
C THR A 152 -3.70 -4.32 -20.38
N ALA A 153 -3.80 -3.23 -21.13
CA ALA A 153 -3.39 -1.91 -20.64
C ALA A 153 -4.20 -0.77 -21.26
N VAL A 154 -4.28 0.33 -20.52
CA VAL A 154 -4.81 1.62 -20.97
C VAL A 154 -3.66 2.58 -21.21
N ARG A 155 -3.61 3.20 -22.38
CA ARG A 155 -2.66 4.25 -22.77
C ARG A 155 -3.35 5.61 -22.86
N TRP A 156 -2.94 6.55 -22.04
CA TRP A 156 -3.45 7.91 -22.03
C TRP A 156 -2.89 8.74 -23.18
N LEU A 157 -3.71 9.60 -23.79
CA LEU A 157 -3.36 10.41 -24.95
C LEU A 157 -2.84 11.81 -24.60
N ALA A 158 -3.01 12.23 -23.33
CA ALA A 158 -2.53 13.54 -22.87
C ALA A 158 -1.01 13.70 -23.05
N PRO A 159 -0.50 14.93 -23.28
CA PRO A 159 0.94 15.19 -23.31
C PRO A 159 1.59 14.88 -21.95
N GLY A 160 2.79 14.30 -21.94
CA GLY A 160 3.52 13.90 -20.75
C GLY A 160 4.57 12.83 -21.07
N ASP A 161 5.31 12.36 -20.08
CA ASP A 161 6.24 11.28 -20.22
C ASP A 161 5.50 9.97 -20.57
N ARG A 162 6.12 9.14 -21.41
CA ARG A 162 5.53 7.84 -21.82
C ARG A 162 5.22 6.93 -20.65
N GLN A 163 6.02 6.96 -19.59
CA GLN A 163 5.83 6.15 -18.39
C GLN A 163 4.62 6.60 -17.57
N ASP A 164 4.26 7.89 -17.62
CA ASP A 164 3.10 8.43 -16.92
C ASP A 164 1.78 8.21 -17.67
N ARG A 165 1.79 7.44 -18.75
CA ARG A 165 0.65 7.24 -19.66
C ARG A 165 0.12 5.82 -19.72
N LEU A 166 0.78 4.86 -19.11
CA LEU A 166 0.40 3.45 -19.18
C LEU A 166 -0.18 2.98 -17.85
N THR A 167 -1.38 2.40 -17.92
CA THR A 167 -2.02 1.72 -16.78
C THR A 167 -2.24 0.27 -17.17
N PRO A 168 -1.35 -0.67 -16.79
CA PRO A 168 -1.57 -2.09 -16.96
C PRO A 168 -2.65 -2.56 -15.99
N PHE A 169 -3.56 -3.45 -16.40
CA PHE A 169 -4.62 -3.98 -15.56
C PHE A 169 -4.84 -5.49 -15.74
N SER A 170 -4.27 -6.09 -16.78
CA SER A 170 -4.33 -7.51 -17.06
C SER A 170 -3.04 -7.99 -17.74
N SER A 171 -2.87 -9.28 -17.90
CA SER A 171 -1.76 -9.89 -18.64
C SER A 171 -2.31 -10.93 -19.63
N ALA A 172 -1.69 -11.00 -20.79
CA ALA A 172 -2.01 -12.04 -21.78
C ALA A 172 -1.73 -13.45 -21.24
N GLN A 173 -0.80 -13.59 -20.29
CA GLN A 173 -0.42 -14.83 -19.62
C GLN A 173 -1.20 -15.08 -18.31
N ALA A 174 -2.04 -14.15 -17.88
CA ALA A 174 -2.82 -14.34 -16.65
C ALA A 174 -3.80 -15.50 -16.79
N GLU A 175 -3.87 -16.36 -15.78
CA GLU A 175 -4.86 -17.45 -15.69
C GLU A 175 -6.29 -16.91 -15.68
N VAL A 176 -6.51 -15.79 -14.98
CA VAL A 176 -7.79 -15.08 -14.96
C VAL A 176 -7.61 -13.70 -15.58
N LYS A 177 -8.15 -13.55 -16.79
CA LYS A 177 -8.13 -12.27 -17.51
C LYS A 177 -9.18 -11.31 -16.97
N ILE A 178 -8.80 -10.05 -16.80
CA ILE A 178 -9.68 -8.98 -16.33
C ILE A 178 -10.55 -8.46 -17.49
N GLY A 179 -11.86 -8.34 -17.27
CA GLY A 179 -12.78 -7.75 -18.23
C GLY A 179 -12.61 -6.24 -18.35
N SER A 180 -12.86 -5.72 -19.55
CA SER A 180 -12.87 -4.29 -19.83
C SER A 180 -13.95 -3.94 -20.85
N LEU A 181 -14.35 -2.67 -20.90
CA LEU A 181 -15.28 -2.12 -21.87
C LEU A 181 -14.56 -1.10 -22.75
N SER A 182 -14.71 -1.17 -24.07
CA SER A 182 -14.34 -0.07 -24.95
C SER A 182 -15.59 0.62 -25.47
N PHE A 183 -15.43 1.82 -25.92
CA PHE A 183 -16.50 2.69 -26.37
C PHE A 183 -16.35 3.02 -27.85
N VAL A 184 -17.47 3.10 -28.58
CA VAL A 184 -17.52 3.61 -29.95
C VAL A 184 -18.01 5.06 -29.87
N PRO A 185 -17.09 6.06 -29.89
CA PRO A 185 -17.48 7.46 -29.71
C PRO A 185 -18.18 8.00 -30.94
N THR A 186 -19.22 8.81 -30.71
CA THR A 186 -19.92 9.61 -31.73
C THR A 186 -19.55 11.09 -31.62
N THR A 187 -19.78 11.68 -30.45
CA THR A 187 -19.48 13.08 -30.14
C THR A 187 -18.53 13.23 -28.94
N ALA A 188 -18.23 12.11 -28.25
CA ALA A 188 -17.27 12.12 -27.14
C ALA A 188 -15.82 12.21 -27.63
N GLN A 189 -15.00 12.92 -26.87
CA GLN A 189 -13.55 12.95 -27.05
C GLN A 189 -12.92 11.71 -26.40
N THR A 190 -12.06 11.00 -27.14
CA THR A 190 -11.24 9.91 -26.58
C THR A 190 -10.05 10.47 -25.84
N LEU A 191 -9.89 10.11 -24.56
CA LEU A 191 -8.79 10.54 -23.70
C LEU A 191 -7.73 9.44 -23.51
N ALA A 192 -8.14 8.17 -23.63
CA ALA A 192 -7.22 7.03 -23.55
C ALA A 192 -7.71 5.89 -24.45
N ARG A 193 -6.73 5.05 -24.87
CA ARG A 193 -7.00 3.87 -25.70
C ARG A 193 -6.43 2.62 -25.06
N TYR A 194 -7.02 1.49 -25.35
CA TYR A 194 -6.43 0.19 -25.05
C TYR A 194 -5.25 -0.13 -26.00
N ASP A 195 -4.54 -1.19 -25.68
CA ASP A 195 -3.49 -1.78 -26.50
C ASP A 195 -3.97 -2.26 -27.88
N ASP A 196 -5.27 -2.62 -28.02
CA ASP A 196 -5.93 -2.92 -29.30
C ASP A 196 -6.37 -1.67 -30.11
N GLY A 197 -6.08 -0.47 -29.60
CA GLY A 197 -6.43 0.81 -30.23
C GLY A 197 -7.86 1.30 -29.97
N SER A 198 -8.74 0.50 -29.38
CA SER A 198 -10.11 0.90 -29.05
C SER A 198 -10.15 1.95 -27.92
N ALA A 199 -11.20 2.78 -27.85
CA ALA A 199 -11.32 3.83 -26.83
C ALA A 199 -11.57 3.23 -25.45
N ALA A 200 -10.70 3.55 -24.48
CA ALA A 200 -10.76 3.11 -23.10
C ALA A 200 -11.39 4.16 -22.17
N VAL A 201 -11.15 5.44 -22.45
CA VAL A 201 -11.69 6.57 -21.69
C VAL A 201 -12.24 7.59 -22.69
N VAL A 202 -13.48 8.00 -22.48
CA VAL A 202 -14.12 9.03 -23.31
C VAL A 202 -14.83 10.04 -22.42
N CYS A 203 -14.85 11.31 -22.82
CA CYS A 203 -15.61 12.37 -22.15
C CYS A 203 -16.34 13.22 -23.16
N ARG A 204 -17.52 13.75 -22.77
CA ARG A 204 -18.33 14.71 -23.53
C ARG A 204 -18.74 15.88 -22.64
N GLN A 205 -18.73 17.09 -23.22
CA GLN A 205 -19.29 18.30 -22.61
C GLN A 205 -20.74 18.47 -23.07
N VAL A 206 -21.68 18.52 -22.11
CA VAL A 206 -23.12 18.68 -22.38
C VAL A 206 -23.74 19.55 -21.27
N GLY A 207 -23.44 20.82 -21.24
CA GLY A 207 -23.69 21.67 -20.07
C GLY A 207 -22.64 21.43 -18.99
N GLY A 208 -22.58 20.24 -18.45
CA GLY A 208 -21.50 19.70 -17.61
C GLY A 208 -20.67 18.65 -18.34
N THR A 209 -20.03 17.75 -17.58
CA THR A 209 -19.09 16.75 -18.11
C THR A 209 -19.61 15.33 -17.88
N ALA A 210 -19.71 14.51 -18.92
CA ALA A 210 -20.02 13.07 -18.85
C ALA A 210 -18.82 12.26 -19.31
N CYS A 211 -18.28 11.38 -18.46
CA CYS A 211 -17.10 10.55 -18.73
C CYS A 211 -17.36 9.07 -18.53
N LEU A 212 -16.74 8.23 -19.36
CA LEU A 212 -16.71 6.78 -19.24
C LEU A 212 -15.27 6.29 -19.07
N LEU A 213 -15.07 5.36 -18.13
CA LEU A 213 -13.83 4.65 -17.90
C LEU A 213 -14.08 3.14 -18.08
N GLY A 214 -13.47 2.55 -19.10
CA GLY A 214 -13.76 1.16 -19.50
C GLY A 214 -13.12 0.07 -18.67
N VAL A 215 -12.44 0.40 -17.56
CA VAL A 215 -11.91 -0.54 -16.57
C VAL A 215 -12.63 -0.35 -15.24
N ASP A 216 -12.91 -1.45 -14.55
CA ASP A 216 -13.44 -1.41 -13.20
C ASP A 216 -12.31 -1.04 -12.22
N LEU A 217 -12.23 0.26 -11.91
CA LEU A 217 -11.17 0.81 -11.06
C LEU A 217 -11.26 0.29 -9.61
N GLY A 218 -12.47 0.06 -9.09
CA GLY A 218 -12.65 -0.48 -7.75
C GLY A 218 -12.10 -1.91 -7.65
N SER A 219 -12.47 -2.77 -8.59
CA SER A 219 -11.96 -4.14 -8.66
C SER A 219 -10.44 -4.18 -8.92
N MET A 220 -9.93 -3.32 -9.80
CA MET A 220 -8.51 -3.19 -10.07
C MET A 220 -7.73 -2.81 -8.79
N ALA A 221 -8.18 -1.78 -8.07
CA ALA A 221 -7.58 -1.35 -6.81
C ALA A 221 -7.67 -2.45 -5.74
N GLN A 222 -8.82 -3.10 -5.63
CA GLN A 222 -9.05 -4.16 -4.68
C GLN A 222 -8.11 -5.35 -4.88
N ARG A 223 -7.87 -5.74 -6.13
CA ARG A 223 -6.94 -6.83 -6.45
C ARG A 223 -5.49 -6.42 -6.20
N ALA A 224 -5.06 -5.30 -6.73
CA ALA A 224 -3.68 -4.85 -6.66
C ALA A 224 -3.23 -4.55 -5.21
N MET A 225 -4.04 -3.82 -4.45
CA MET A 225 -3.78 -3.51 -3.04
C MET A 225 -3.88 -4.71 -2.09
N ASN A 226 -4.24 -5.88 -2.59
CA ASN A 226 -4.27 -7.14 -1.84
C ASN A 226 -3.22 -8.15 -2.36
N GLY A 227 -2.25 -7.71 -3.16
CA GLY A 227 -1.21 -8.55 -3.74
C GLY A 227 -1.76 -9.64 -4.67
N ARG A 228 -2.87 -9.36 -5.38
CA ARG A 228 -3.53 -10.29 -6.31
C ARG A 228 -3.26 -9.93 -7.76
N ALA A 229 -2.24 -9.14 -8.02
CA ALA A 229 -1.83 -8.69 -9.34
C ALA A 229 -0.50 -9.32 -9.80
N GLU A 230 -0.03 -10.38 -9.13
CA GLU A 230 1.28 -11.00 -9.34
C GLU A 230 1.52 -11.47 -10.79
N GLY A 231 0.46 -11.77 -11.54
CA GLY A 231 0.56 -12.17 -12.94
C GLY A 231 0.71 -10.99 -13.93
N TYR A 232 0.60 -9.75 -13.50
CA TYR A 232 0.51 -8.58 -14.38
C TYR A 232 1.78 -7.78 -14.52
N SER A 233 2.67 -7.87 -13.54
CA SER A 233 3.83 -7.00 -13.44
C SER A 233 5.04 -7.74 -12.91
N PRO A 234 6.26 -7.23 -13.15
CA PRO A 234 7.48 -7.77 -12.57
C PRO A 234 7.42 -7.82 -11.04
N GLU A 235 8.16 -8.74 -10.44
CA GLU A 235 8.24 -8.90 -8.99
C GLU A 235 8.85 -7.66 -8.32
N PHE A 236 9.90 -7.08 -8.92
CA PHE A 236 10.59 -5.90 -8.41
C PHE A 236 10.52 -4.74 -9.40
N VAL A 237 10.45 -3.55 -8.84
CA VAL A 237 10.48 -2.28 -9.56
C VAL A 237 11.91 -1.73 -9.49
N ASN A 238 12.38 -0.92 -10.19
CA ASN A 238 13.53 -0.01 -10.17
C ASN A 238 13.29 1.09 -11.19
N ASN A 239 12.00 1.27 -11.54
CA ASN A 239 11.49 2.30 -12.43
C ASN A 239 10.29 2.96 -11.77
N TYR A 240 9.90 4.11 -12.27
CA TYR A 240 8.60 4.67 -11.90
C TYR A 240 7.49 3.92 -12.66
N GLU A 241 6.63 3.27 -11.91
CA GLU A 241 5.48 2.53 -12.44
C GLU A 241 4.19 3.28 -12.08
N PRO A 242 3.56 3.94 -13.05
CA PRO A 242 2.39 4.79 -12.76
C PRO A 242 1.15 3.99 -12.31
N GLY A 243 0.94 2.80 -12.82
CA GLY A 243 -0.14 1.91 -12.41
C GLY A 243 -1.52 2.56 -12.38
N MET A 244 -2.27 2.33 -11.28
CA MET A 244 -3.56 2.97 -11.03
C MET A 244 -3.46 4.46 -10.69
N ASP A 245 -2.29 4.92 -10.25
CA ASP A 245 -2.11 6.31 -9.83
C ASP A 245 -2.43 7.29 -10.96
N VAL A 246 -2.24 6.89 -12.22
CA VAL A 246 -2.64 7.68 -13.39
C VAL A 246 -4.15 7.92 -13.41
N VAL A 247 -4.92 6.87 -13.17
CA VAL A 247 -6.40 6.94 -13.19
C VAL A 247 -6.91 7.77 -12.03
N PHE A 248 -6.38 7.57 -10.81
CA PHE A 248 -6.78 8.35 -9.65
C PHE A 248 -6.38 9.84 -9.79
N ARG A 249 -5.21 10.15 -10.38
CA ARG A 249 -4.84 11.54 -10.69
C ARG A 249 -5.78 12.16 -11.71
N TRP A 250 -6.18 11.44 -12.74
CA TRP A 250 -7.18 11.91 -13.70
C TRP A 250 -8.54 12.20 -13.03
N ILE A 251 -9.00 11.31 -12.13
CA ILE A 251 -10.23 11.55 -11.35
C ILE A 251 -10.07 12.76 -10.42
N ARG A 252 -8.90 12.94 -9.80
CA ARG A 252 -8.58 14.13 -9.01
C ARG A 252 -8.70 15.39 -9.86
N ASP A 253 -8.19 15.35 -11.08
CA ASP A 253 -8.26 16.50 -12.00
C ASP A 253 -9.71 16.77 -12.45
N LEU A 254 -10.53 15.73 -12.69
CA LEU A 254 -11.97 15.87 -12.93
C LEU A 254 -12.69 16.50 -11.73
N TYR A 255 -12.36 16.06 -10.52
CA TYR A 255 -12.91 16.63 -9.30
C TYR A 255 -12.51 18.11 -9.15
N VAL A 256 -11.25 18.44 -9.33
CA VAL A 256 -10.77 19.83 -9.24
C VAL A 256 -11.41 20.70 -10.32
N GLN A 257 -11.64 20.19 -11.52
CA GLN A 257 -12.28 20.94 -12.60
C GLN A 257 -13.79 21.15 -12.37
N GLY A 258 -14.48 20.09 -11.95
CA GLY A 258 -15.93 20.07 -11.81
C GLY A 258 -16.46 20.68 -10.52
N GLU A 259 -15.68 20.66 -9.42
CA GLU A 259 -16.08 21.23 -8.13
C GLU A 259 -15.75 22.73 -8.08
N ASP A 260 -16.65 23.56 -7.55
CA ASP A 260 -16.44 25.00 -7.44
C ASP A 260 -15.36 25.34 -6.41
N ASP A 261 -15.42 24.74 -5.25
CA ASP A 261 -14.49 24.92 -4.13
C ASP A 261 -13.74 23.62 -3.78
N PRO A 262 -12.92 23.06 -4.68
CA PRO A 262 -12.23 21.79 -4.44
C PRO A 262 -11.13 21.94 -3.40
N TYR A 263 -10.94 20.88 -2.62
CA TYR A 263 -9.82 20.78 -1.69
C TYR A 263 -9.17 19.40 -1.76
N LEU A 264 -7.88 19.34 -1.46
CA LEU A 264 -7.10 18.08 -1.49
C LEU A 264 -6.27 17.94 -0.22
N ILE A 265 -6.13 16.71 0.26
CA ILE A 265 -5.30 16.36 1.43
C ILE A 265 -3.91 15.94 0.92
N GLY A 266 -2.87 16.61 1.36
CA GLY A 266 -1.49 16.35 0.93
C GLY A 266 -1.05 14.90 1.21
N THR A 267 -0.17 14.38 0.36
CA THR A 267 0.35 13.00 0.42
C THR A 267 1.82 12.94 0.86
N ALA A 268 2.38 14.09 1.20
CA ALA A 268 3.71 14.23 1.80
C ALA A 268 3.66 15.24 2.96
N PRO A 269 4.53 15.15 3.96
CA PRO A 269 4.68 16.16 5.00
C PRO A 269 4.92 17.55 4.42
N ALA A 270 4.47 18.59 5.13
CA ALA A 270 4.53 19.96 4.66
C ALA A 270 5.96 20.40 4.28
N GLY A 271 6.08 21.15 3.20
CA GLY A 271 7.37 21.59 2.66
C GLY A 271 8.03 20.57 1.71
N HIS A 272 7.53 19.35 1.62
CA HIS A 272 8.08 18.30 0.76
C HIS A 272 7.15 17.96 -0.41
N ARG A 273 7.74 17.50 -1.52
CA ARG A 273 7.03 17.15 -2.75
C ARG A 273 6.78 15.66 -2.93
N GLY A 274 7.10 14.86 -1.93
CA GLY A 274 6.98 13.41 -1.89
C GLY A 274 7.81 12.87 -0.76
N SER A 275 7.95 11.56 -0.64
CA SER A 275 8.67 10.93 0.45
C SER A 275 9.57 9.78 -0.01
N LEU A 276 10.71 9.63 0.67
CA LEU A 276 11.64 8.51 0.52
C LEU A 276 11.81 7.81 1.86
N ILE A 277 11.34 6.58 1.95
CA ILE A 277 11.49 5.73 3.13
C ILE A 277 12.75 4.88 2.94
N LEU A 278 13.70 4.99 3.87
CA LEU A 278 14.95 4.22 3.85
C LEU A 278 14.75 2.92 4.63
N THR A 279 14.99 1.79 4.00
CA THR A 279 14.86 0.47 4.63
C THR A 279 16.05 -0.44 4.34
N HIS A 280 16.43 -1.25 5.33
CA HIS A 280 17.54 -2.18 5.25
C HIS A 280 17.09 -3.57 5.69
N ASP A 281 17.30 -4.58 4.83
CA ASP A 281 17.01 -5.98 5.17
C ASP A 281 18.28 -6.63 5.72
N VAL A 282 18.25 -6.99 7.01
CA VAL A 282 19.40 -7.52 7.78
C VAL A 282 19.20 -9.02 7.94
N ASP A 283 19.53 -9.76 6.90
CA ASP A 283 19.28 -11.19 6.73
C ASP A 283 20.54 -12.06 6.71
N ALA A 284 21.69 -11.46 7.04
CA ALA A 284 22.98 -12.16 7.10
C ALA A 284 23.89 -11.56 8.18
N SER A 285 24.84 -12.35 8.67
CA SER A 285 25.84 -11.90 9.68
C SER A 285 26.65 -10.67 9.24
N LYS A 286 26.98 -10.58 7.95
CA LYS A 286 27.65 -9.39 7.37
C LYS A 286 26.79 -8.14 7.46
N ALA A 287 25.49 -8.28 7.19
CA ALA A 287 24.53 -7.17 7.25
C ALA A 287 24.43 -6.63 8.69
N VAL A 288 24.41 -7.52 9.70
CA VAL A 288 24.45 -7.13 11.13
C VAL A 288 25.70 -6.30 11.43
N ALA A 289 26.88 -6.79 11.03
CA ALA A 289 28.14 -6.11 11.30
C ALA A 289 28.22 -4.70 10.67
N ASN A 290 27.58 -4.50 9.52
CA ASN A 290 27.55 -3.22 8.83
C ASN A 290 26.43 -2.28 9.31
N SER A 291 25.37 -2.79 9.94
CA SER A 291 24.18 -2.00 10.33
C SER A 291 24.54 -0.75 11.15
N GLN A 292 25.52 -0.86 12.04
CA GLN A 292 25.97 0.30 12.84
C GLN A 292 26.57 1.40 11.96
N ARG A 293 27.37 1.04 10.95
CA ARG A 293 27.98 2.01 10.01
C ARG A 293 26.93 2.72 9.17
N TYR A 294 25.90 1.99 8.70
CA TYR A 294 24.76 2.58 8.01
C TYR A 294 24.00 3.53 8.95
N ALA A 295 23.66 3.09 10.15
CA ALA A 295 22.96 3.91 11.13
C ALA A 295 23.71 5.23 11.46
N GLU A 296 25.03 5.17 11.64
CA GLU A 296 25.86 6.34 11.88
C GLU A 296 25.87 7.31 10.69
N ALA A 297 25.99 6.81 9.47
CA ALA A 297 26.01 7.63 8.26
C ALA A 297 24.66 8.33 8.03
N ILE A 298 23.55 7.59 8.15
CA ILE A 298 22.19 8.13 8.00
C ILE A 298 21.90 9.19 9.08
N ARG A 299 22.28 8.92 10.34
CA ARG A 299 22.15 9.90 11.43
C ARG A 299 22.97 11.17 11.16
N LYS A 300 24.20 11.04 10.66
CA LYS A 300 25.04 12.19 10.27
C LYS A 300 24.41 13.00 9.14
N ALA A 301 23.68 12.35 8.24
CA ALA A 301 22.91 13.01 7.18
C ALA A 301 21.63 13.69 7.70
N GLY A 302 21.30 13.58 8.99
CA GLY A 302 20.12 14.17 9.62
C GLY A 302 18.82 13.40 9.35
N SER A 303 18.92 12.10 9.05
CA SER A 303 17.78 11.24 8.72
C SER A 303 17.70 10.02 9.64
N SER A 304 16.65 9.22 9.47
CA SER A 304 16.44 7.91 10.10
C SER A 304 16.12 6.86 9.05
N ALA A 305 16.24 5.59 9.41
CA ALA A 305 15.92 4.45 8.56
C ALA A 305 15.35 3.30 9.38
N THR A 306 14.75 2.33 8.69
CA THR A 306 14.24 1.08 9.25
C THR A 306 15.19 -0.06 8.95
N PHE A 307 15.54 -0.84 9.96
CA PHE A 307 16.31 -2.07 9.82
C PHE A 307 15.40 -3.28 10.11
N PHE A 308 15.02 -3.99 9.07
CA PHE A 308 14.26 -5.23 9.15
C PHE A 308 15.20 -6.36 9.53
N MET A 309 15.12 -6.83 10.76
CA MET A 309 16.06 -7.80 11.32
C MET A 309 15.49 -9.22 11.29
N GLN A 310 16.18 -10.12 10.60
CA GLN A 310 15.95 -11.55 10.72
C GLN A 310 16.47 -12.04 12.08
N THR A 311 15.60 -12.62 12.91
CA THR A 311 15.98 -13.18 14.21
C THR A 311 16.45 -14.64 14.08
N LYS A 312 17.53 -14.85 13.33
CA LYS A 312 18.08 -16.17 12.98
C LYS A 312 18.77 -16.84 14.17
N TYR A 313 18.00 -17.48 15.04
CA TYR A 313 18.52 -18.30 16.16
C TYR A 313 18.49 -19.81 15.89
N VAL A 314 17.99 -20.24 14.74
CA VAL A 314 17.92 -21.65 14.31
C VAL A 314 18.91 -21.87 13.18
N ARG A 315 19.81 -22.87 13.32
CA ARG A 315 20.66 -23.33 12.21
C ARG A 315 19.83 -24.19 11.26
N ASP A 316 19.85 -23.89 10.00
CA ASP A 316 19.16 -24.66 8.96
C ASP A 316 20.01 -24.75 7.67
N TRP A 317 19.40 -25.16 6.56
CA TRP A 317 20.11 -25.27 5.29
C TRP A 317 20.50 -23.91 4.70
N ASN A 318 19.72 -22.87 4.98
CA ASN A 318 19.90 -21.56 4.34
C ASN A 318 21.08 -20.79 4.91
N ASP A 319 21.25 -20.80 6.26
CA ASP A 319 22.33 -20.08 6.92
C ASP A 319 22.58 -20.60 8.34
N ASP A 320 23.72 -20.21 8.91
CA ASP A 320 24.08 -20.44 10.30
C ASP A 320 23.34 -19.47 11.24
N ILE A 321 23.41 -19.73 12.52
CA ILE A 321 22.89 -18.86 13.58
C ILE A 321 23.70 -17.56 13.61
N PHE A 322 23.05 -16.42 13.47
CA PHE A 322 23.67 -15.12 13.65
C PHE A 322 22.91 -14.20 14.62
N PHE A 323 21.69 -14.56 15.03
CA PHE A 323 21.00 -13.85 16.11
C PHE A 323 21.43 -14.42 17.47
N ASN A 324 22.39 -13.74 18.12
CA ASN A 324 23.03 -14.15 19.36
C ASN A 324 23.35 -12.91 20.22
N SER A 325 24.02 -13.06 21.36
CA SER A 325 24.31 -11.96 22.29
C SER A 325 25.13 -10.83 21.67
N ALA A 326 26.07 -11.14 20.77
CA ALA A 326 26.85 -10.13 20.07
C ALA A 326 25.98 -9.30 19.11
N THR A 327 25.11 -9.97 18.36
CA THR A 327 24.12 -9.30 17.49
C THR A 327 23.20 -8.40 18.30
N VAL A 328 22.67 -8.87 19.42
CA VAL A 328 21.81 -8.06 20.30
C VAL A 328 22.53 -6.79 20.76
N SER A 329 23.82 -6.88 21.11
CA SER A 329 24.63 -5.71 21.48
C SER A 329 24.75 -4.68 20.35
N THR A 330 25.00 -5.14 19.12
CA THR A 330 25.05 -4.29 17.92
C THR A 330 23.69 -3.61 17.66
N LEU A 331 22.60 -4.37 17.72
CA LEU A 331 21.26 -3.85 17.48
C LEU A 331 20.81 -2.83 18.54
N LYS A 332 21.24 -2.97 19.80
CA LYS A 332 21.00 -1.94 20.84
C LYS A 332 21.63 -0.59 20.46
N SER A 333 22.77 -0.61 19.82
CA SER A 333 23.40 0.63 19.32
C SER A 333 22.65 1.21 18.12
N VAL A 334 22.21 0.37 17.20
CA VAL A 334 21.39 0.79 16.03
C VAL A 334 20.06 1.39 16.48
N ALA A 335 19.37 0.74 17.42
CA ALA A 335 18.06 1.14 17.93
C ALA A 335 18.03 2.52 18.63
N GLN A 336 19.19 3.08 19.01
CA GLN A 336 19.24 4.40 19.62
C GLN A 336 18.76 5.53 18.69
N ASN A 337 18.90 5.35 17.38
CA ASN A 337 18.60 6.41 16.41
C ASN A 337 17.83 5.90 15.18
N MET A 338 17.63 4.59 15.06
CA MET A 338 16.98 3.94 13.93
C MET A 338 15.83 3.08 14.40
N GLU A 339 14.87 2.87 13.53
CA GLU A 339 13.79 1.91 13.74
C GLU A 339 14.33 0.49 13.55
N LEU A 340 14.03 -0.41 14.49
CA LEU A 340 14.18 -1.85 14.30
C LEU A 340 12.82 -2.48 14.01
N ALA A 341 12.77 -3.29 12.98
CA ALA A 341 11.59 -3.97 12.48
C ALA A 341 11.82 -5.47 12.34
N SER A 342 10.76 -6.25 12.21
CA SER A 342 10.86 -7.71 12.08
C SER A 342 11.02 -8.12 10.62
N HIS A 343 11.97 -9.04 10.37
CA HIS A 343 12.19 -9.70 9.08
C HIS A 343 12.05 -11.23 9.19
N THR A 344 11.09 -11.71 9.99
CA THR A 344 10.84 -13.13 10.29
C THR A 344 11.94 -13.79 11.13
N VAL A 345 11.75 -15.05 11.47
CA VAL A 345 12.75 -15.92 12.11
C VAL A 345 13.53 -16.69 11.04
N ALA A 346 12.80 -17.37 10.13
CA ALA A 346 13.40 -18.31 9.19
C ALA A 346 13.81 -17.70 7.85
N HIS A 347 13.26 -16.55 7.46
CA HIS A 347 13.51 -15.93 6.15
C HIS A 347 13.26 -16.91 4.99
N SER A 348 12.10 -17.57 5.00
CA SER A 348 11.76 -18.64 4.06
C SER A 348 10.91 -18.15 2.89
N ARG A 349 11.26 -18.53 1.65
CA ARG A 349 10.38 -18.36 0.48
C ARG A 349 9.06 -19.14 0.61
N ALA A 350 9.06 -20.23 1.40
CA ALA A 350 7.87 -21.02 1.68
C ALA A 350 6.90 -20.31 2.65
N PHE A 351 7.25 -19.17 3.24
CA PHE A 351 6.41 -18.44 4.20
C PHE A 351 4.98 -18.20 3.66
N LYS A 352 4.82 -17.90 2.38
CA LYS A 352 3.51 -17.73 1.72
C LYS A 352 2.58 -18.95 1.84
N ALA A 353 3.13 -20.13 2.09
CA ALA A 353 2.40 -21.39 2.23
C ALA A 353 2.40 -21.93 3.68
N PHE A 354 2.90 -21.17 4.65
CA PHE A 354 2.89 -21.60 6.06
C PHE A 354 1.45 -21.65 6.58
N PRO A 355 1.13 -22.61 7.45
CA PRO A 355 -0.11 -22.58 8.20
C PRO A 355 -0.15 -21.35 9.11
N ILE A 356 -1.36 -20.91 9.49
CA ILE A 356 -1.51 -19.75 10.38
C ILE A 356 -0.80 -19.97 11.72
N GLY A 357 -0.82 -21.19 12.26
CA GLY A 357 -0.29 -21.56 13.56
C GLY A 357 -1.35 -21.58 14.64
N SER A 358 -0.94 -21.93 15.87
CA SER A 358 -1.84 -21.99 17.02
C SER A 358 -2.08 -20.63 17.67
N GLY A 359 -1.14 -19.69 17.47
CA GLY A 359 -1.09 -18.42 18.20
C GLY A 359 -0.35 -18.51 19.55
N ASP A 360 0.13 -19.70 19.93
CA ASP A 360 0.89 -19.93 21.17
C ASP A 360 2.39 -20.09 20.93
N GLU A 361 2.82 -19.98 19.68
CA GLU A 361 4.23 -20.14 19.31
C GLU A 361 5.11 -19.23 20.14
N ARG A 362 6.14 -19.81 20.76
CA ARG A 362 7.03 -19.11 21.68
C ARG A 362 8.48 -19.55 21.52
N TYR A 363 9.40 -18.66 21.80
CA TYR A 363 10.82 -18.97 21.97
C TYR A 363 11.05 -19.67 23.34
N PRO A 364 11.89 -20.71 23.44
CA PRO A 364 12.72 -21.32 22.39
C PRO A 364 12.07 -22.51 21.67
N ASP A 365 10.79 -22.79 21.87
CA ASP A 365 10.11 -23.98 21.36
C ASP A 365 9.80 -23.87 19.86
N TYR A 366 9.56 -22.67 19.34
CA TYR A 366 9.35 -22.43 17.93
C TYR A 366 10.65 -22.57 17.16
N ARG A 367 10.75 -23.59 16.29
CA ARG A 367 11.98 -23.98 15.58
C ARG A 367 11.71 -24.18 14.09
N PRO A 368 11.47 -23.12 13.33
CA PRO A 368 11.27 -23.21 11.90
C PRO A 368 12.58 -23.62 11.23
N PHE A 369 12.52 -24.60 10.33
CA PHE A 369 13.69 -25.14 9.64
C PHE A 369 13.53 -25.05 8.13
N VAL A 370 14.34 -24.23 7.48
CA VAL A 370 14.42 -24.13 6.03
C VAL A 370 15.21 -25.33 5.51
N ARG A 371 14.59 -26.14 4.66
CA ARG A 371 15.19 -27.36 4.09
C ARG A 371 15.92 -27.09 2.78
N ASP A 372 15.37 -26.16 1.98
CA ASP A 372 15.89 -25.71 0.70
C ASP A 372 15.24 -24.38 0.30
N ARG A 373 15.47 -23.92 -0.94
CA ARG A 373 14.92 -22.65 -1.44
C ARG A 373 13.39 -22.57 -1.48
N THR A 374 12.67 -23.69 -1.44
CA THR A 374 11.23 -23.77 -1.68
C THR A 374 10.45 -24.41 -0.54
N SER A 375 11.14 -25.05 0.39
CA SER A 375 10.51 -25.81 1.46
C SER A 375 11.08 -25.51 2.84
N ALA A 376 10.20 -25.54 3.83
CA ALA A 376 10.52 -25.41 5.24
C ALA A 376 9.60 -26.32 6.07
N SER A 377 9.98 -26.59 7.32
CA SER A 377 9.18 -27.38 8.27
C SER A 377 9.13 -26.70 9.64
N GLY A 378 8.07 -26.94 10.40
CA GLY A 378 7.89 -26.37 11.73
C GLY A 378 7.62 -24.86 11.75
N GLY A 379 7.42 -24.25 10.56
CA GLY A 379 7.07 -22.85 10.42
C GLY A 379 5.57 -22.60 10.50
N SER A 380 5.18 -21.47 11.05
CA SER A 380 3.82 -20.93 11.03
C SER A 380 3.84 -19.41 10.90
N ILE A 381 2.75 -18.80 10.40
CA ILE A 381 2.67 -17.34 10.25
C ILE A 381 2.78 -16.68 11.63
N PHE A 382 2.01 -17.14 12.61
CA PHE A 382 2.11 -16.59 13.97
C PHE A 382 3.50 -16.79 14.58
N GLY A 383 4.14 -17.94 14.38
CA GLY A 383 5.48 -18.19 14.90
C GLY A 383 6.52 -17.22 14.37
N GLU A 384 6.52 -16.95 13.06
CA GLU A 384 7.42 -15.99 12.42
C GLU A 384 7.20 -14.55 12.95
N LEU A 385 5.94 -14.14 13.13
CA LEU A 385 5.59 -12.80 13.59
C LEU A 385 5.84 -12.61 15.09
N ARG A 386 5.30 -13.52 15.91
CA ARG A 386 5.32 -13.43 17.38
C ARG A 386 6.72 -13.52 17.96
N VAL A 387 7.44 -14.57 17.52
CA VAL A 387 8.75 -14.89 18.10
C VAL A 387 9.79 -13.86 17.66
N SER A 388 9.78 -13.45 16.39
CA SER A 388 10.70 -12.41 15.92
C SER A 388 10.47 -11.09 16.66
N LYS A 389 9.22 -10.63 16.77
CA LYS A 389 8.87 -9.42 17.53
C LYS A 389 9.29 -9.52 18.99
N PHE A 390 8.93 -10.61 19.67
CA PHE A 390 9.27 -10.83 21.07
C PHE A 390 10.76 -10.75 21.34
N LEU A 391 11.59 -11.41 20.52
CA LEU A 391 13.04 -11.42 20.69
C LEU A 391 13.63 -10.01 20.53
N LEU A 392 13.20 -9.25 19.54
CA LEU A 392 13.64 -7.88 19.32
C LEU A 392 13.22 -6.97 20.48
N GLU A 393 11.96 -7.03 20.89
CA GLU A 393 11.44 -6.20 21.99
C GLU A 393 12.10 -6.56 23.34
N ARG A 394 12.20 -7.86 23.64
CA ARG A 394 12.74 -8.34 24.92
C ARG A 394 14.24 -8.14 25.07
N LEU A 395 15.00 -8.42 24.01
CA LEU A 395 16.47 -8.45 24.09
C LEU A 395 17.11 -7.11 23.73
N VAL A 396 16.55 -6.42 22.75
CA VAL A 396 17.09 -5.13 22.28
C VAL A 396 16.44 -3.96 23.00
N GLY A 397 15.18 -4.10 23.43
CA GLY A 397 14.39 -3.02 24.02
C GLY A 397 13.76 -2.11 22.98
N ALA A 398 13.73 -2.54 21.71
CA ALA A 398 13.07 -1.83 20.64
C ALA A 398 11.54 -2.04 20.72
N LYS A 399 10.77 -1.06 20.24
CA LYS A 399 9.34 -1.23 19.99
C LYS A 399 9.14 -1.61 18.53
N VAL A 400 8.69 -2.82 18.26
CA VAL A 400 8.59 -3.35 16.89
C VAL A 400 7.17 -3.18 16.36
N ARG A 401 6.99 -2.32 15.35
CA ARG A 401 5.69 -2.03 14.73
C ARG A 401 5.66 -2.31 13.25
N SER A 402 6.83 -2.42 12.61
CA SER A 402 6.95 -2.65 11.18
C SER A 402 7.40 -4.07 10.88
N PHE A 403 6.96 -4.60 9.74
CA PHE A 403 7.23 -5.95 9.28
C PHE A 403 7.54 -5.98 7.79
N ARG A 404 8.47 -6.86 7.40
CA ARG A 404 8.71 -7.29 6.02
C ARG A 404 9.09 -8.76 6.05
N PRO A 405 8.46 -9.66 5.26
CA PRO A 405 8.87 -11.05 5.19
C PRO A 405 10.12 -11.20 4.34
N GLY A 406 10.91 -12.24 4.61
CA GLY A 406 11.97 -12.64 3.70
C GLY A 406 11.43 -12.90 2.28
N HIS A 407 12.16 -12.43 1.27
CA HIS A 407 11.80 -12.60 -0.15
C HIS A 407 10.44 -11.99 -0.55
N LEU A 408 9.89 -11.06 0.21
CA LEU A 408 8.54 -10.51 0.03
C LEU A 408 7.47 -11.62 -0.09
N SER A 409 7.65 -12.70 0.68
CA SER A 409 6.77 -13.87 0.66
C SER A 409 5.48 -13.58 1.41
N TYR A 410 4.33 -13.47 0.70
CA TYR A 410 3.08 -12.91 1.21
C TYR A 410 1.99 -13.98 1.39
N PRO A 411 1.77 -14.52 2.62
CA PRO A 411 0.65 -15.42 2.91
C PRO A 411 -0.71 -14.74 2.78
N GLU A 412 -1.76 -15.53 2.50
CA GLU A 412 -3.12 -14.99 2.36
C GLU A 412 -3.60 -14.30 3.65
N ASN A 413 -3.35 -14.91 4.82
CA ASN A 413 -3.80 -14.42 6.12
C ASN A 413 -2.79 -13.47 6.80
N LEU A 414 -1.81 -12.94 6.07
CA LEU A 414 -0.80 -12.06 6.64
C LEU A 414 -1.39 -10.76 7.22
N PRO A 415 -2.33 -10.06 6.54
CA PRO A 415 -2.88 -8.81 7.06
C PRO A 415 -3.48 -8.92 8.46
N GLU A 416 -4.33 -9.92 8.68
CA GLU A 416 -4.98 -10.14 9.97
C GLU A 416 -4.01 -10.70 11.03
N ALA A 417 -3.03 -11.50 10.63
CA ALA A 417 -2.00 -11.98 11.54
C ALA A 417 -1.08 -10.85 12.02
N LEU A 418 -0.73 -9.88 11.15
CA LEU A 418 -0.02 -8.66 11.53
C LEU A 418 -0.82 -7.84 12.54
N ALA A 419 -2.12 -7.65 12.28
CA ALA A 419 -3.01 -6.95 13.21
C ALA A 419 -3.09 -7.65 14.57
N ALA A 420 -3.25 -8.99 14.57
CA ALA A 420 -3.33 -9.83 15.77
C ALA A 420 -2.06 -9.79 16.63
N THR A 421 -0.90 -9.59 16.00
CA THR A 421 0.41 -9.53 16.67
C THR A 421 0.90 -8.11 16.94
N GLY A 422 0.03 -7.11 16.67
CA GLY A 422 0.29 -5.71 17.01
C GLY A 422 1.27 -4.97 16.09
N TYR A 423 1.51 -5.49 14.88
CA TYR A 423 2.17 -4.72 13.83
C TYR A 423 1.21 -3.67 13.26
N ARG A 424 1.76 -2.60 12.73
CA ARG A 424 0.99 -1.48 12.18
C ARG A 424 1.39 -1.14 10.75
N TYR A 425 2.63 -1.44 10.37
CA TYR A 425 3.21 -1.10 9.09
C TYR A 425 3.80 -2.35 8.45
N SER A 426 3.54 -2.52 7.17
CA SER A 426 3.99 -3.62 6.33
C SER A 426 4.69 -3.04 5.10
N SER A 427 5.68 -3.75 4.59
CA SER A 427 6.33 -3.44 3.31
C SER A 427 6.61 -4.74 2.56
N ASP A 428 5.53 -5.40 2.17
CA ASP A 428 5.50 -6.78 1.68
C ASP A 428 5.27 -6.88 0.18
N LEU A 429 4.71 -5.80 -0.42
CA LEU A 429 4.41 -5.71 -1.83
C LEU A 429 5.37 -4.75 -2.54
N THR A 430 5.56 -4.94 -3.84
CA THR A 430 6.26 -3.98 -4.69
C THR A 430 5.28 -2.97 -5.28
N ALA A 431 5.76 -1.76 -5.61
CA ALA A 431 4.92 -0.71 -6.18
C ALA A 431 4.23 -1.13 -7.48
N ASN A 432 4.91 -1.93 -8.33
CA ASN A 432 4.32 -2.46 -9.55
C ASN A 432 3.25 -3.55 -9.27
N SER A 433 3.46 -4.43 -8.29
CA SER A 433 2.43 -5.42 -7.90
C SER A 433 1.20 -4.75 -7.29
N ALA A 434 1.40 -3.75 -6.42
CA ALA A 434 0.34 -2.94 -5.84
C ALA A 434 -0.26 -1.93 -6.83
N GLN A 435 0.38 -1.70 -7.98
CA GLN A 435 0.02 -0.72 -9.01
C GLN A 435 -0.15 0.71 -8.47
N THR A 436 0.56 1.03 -7.39
CA THR A 436 0.58 2.35 -6.75
C THR A 436 1.89 2.57 -6.00
N HIS A 437 2.33 3.82 -5.97
CA HIS A 437 3.43 4.30 -5.13
C HIS A 437 2.95 4.88 -3.79
N LEU A 438 1.64 4.89 -3.55
CA LEU A 438 1.08 5.46 -2.32
C LEU A 438 0.75 4.36 -1.32
N PRO A 439 0.97 4.60 -0.02
CA PRO A 439 0.55 3.66 1.02
C PRO A 439 -0.97 3.51 1.08
N PHE A 440 -1.41 2.33 1.50
CA PHE A 440 -2.82 2.00 1.65
C PHE A 440 -3.04 1.05 2.82
N GLN A 441 -4.25 1.05 3.37
CA GLN A 441 -4.64 0.14 4.44
C GLN A 441 -4.90 -1.27 3.89
N LEU A 442 -4.36 -2.30 4.54
CA LEU A 442 -4.58 -3.70 4.17
C LEU A 442 -6.02 -4.15 4.48
N SER A 443 -6.48 -5.17 3.76
CA SER A 443 -7.80 -5.75 3.99
C SER A 443 -7.72 -7.18 4.51
N TYR A 444 -8.72 -7.56 5.30
CA TYR A 444 -8.87 -8.88 5.88
C TYR A 444 -8.99 -9.96 4.79
N GLY A 445 -8.24 -11.05 4.93
CA GLY A 445 -8.23 -12.17 3.99
C GLY A 445 -7.89 -11.78 2.56
N ARG A 446 -7.18 -10.66 2.35
CA ARG A 446 -6.89 -10.11 1.01
C ARG A 446 -8.13 -10.02 0.12
N SER A 447 -9.33 -9.88 0.73
CA SER A 447 -10.62 -9.91 0.02
C SER A 447 -11.27 -8.55 -0.16
N GLY A 448 -10.87 -7.57 0.67
CA GLY A 448 -11.41 -6.22 0.67
C GLY A 448 -12.77 -6.03 1.33
N ARG A 449 -13.31 -7.03 1.96
CA ARG A 449 -14.59 -6.93 2.68
C ARG A 449 -14.50 -6.28 4.06
N GLY A 450 -13.28 -6.08 4.58
CA GLY A 450 -13.01 -5.40 5.82
C GLY A 450 -11.56 -4.95 5.86
N LEU A 451 -11.27 -3.85 6.56
CA LEU A 451 -9.92 -3.33 6.72
C LEU A 451 -9.30 -3.82 8.03
N VAL A 452 -7.99 -4.05 8.01
CA VAL A 452 -7.20 -4.27 9.21
C VAL A 452 -6.40 -3.01 9.54
N PRO A 453 -6.05 -2.74 10.82
CA PRO A 453 -5.31 -1.52 11.21
C PRO A 453 -3.81 -1.61 10.86
N VAL A 454 -3.50 -2.05 9.66
CA VAL A 454 -2.14 -2.20 9.11
C VAL A 454 -2.07 -1.50 7.76
N TRP A 455 -1.03 -0.70 7.55
CA TRP A 455 -0.78 0.02 6.29
C TRP A 455 0.39 -0.61 5.55
N GLU A 456 0.20 -0.82 4.25
CA GLU A 456 1.23 -1.29 3.32
C GLU A 456 1.98 -0.12 2.71
N PHE A 457 3.30 -0.26 2.61
CA PHE A 457 4.23 0.68 2.00
C PHE A 457 5.01 -0.02 0.89
N PRO A 458 4.57 0.11 -0.38
CA PRO A 458 5.12 -0.68 -1.48
C PRO A 458 6.58 -0.37 -1.77
N VAL A 459 7.41 -1.42 -1.93
CA VAL A 459 8.82 -1.29 -2.30
C VAL A 459 8.93 -0.75 -3.71
N THR A 460 9.72 0.31 -3.90
CA THR A 460 9.93 0.97 -5.18
C THR A 460 11.28 0.65 -5.79
N ILE A 461 12.33 0.63 -4.97
CA ILE A 461 13.72 0.45 -5.40
C ILE A 461 14.35 -0.63 -4.53
N GLU A 462 15.09 -1.55 -5.16
CA GLU A 462 15.81 -2.63 -4.49
C GLU A 462 17.25 -2.74 -5.04
N ASP A 463 18.11 -3.47 -4.36
CA ASP A 463 19.55 -3.49 -4.64
C ASP A 463 20.08 -4.81 -5.21
N GLU A 464 19.27 -5.85 -5.34
CA GLU A 464 19.72 -7.19 -5.77
C GLU A 464 19.72 -7.36 -7.29
N LYS A 465 18.83 -6.67 -8.03
CA LYS A 465 18.72 -6.83 -9.49
C LYS A 465 19.81 -6.07 -10.24
N ALA A 466 20.27 -6.67 -11.31
CA ALA A 466 21.20 -6.01 -12.24
C ALA A 466 20.54 -4.86 -13.02
N PRO A 467 21.29 -3.80 -13.36
CA PRO A 467 22.67 -3.54 -12.96
C PRO A 467 22.77 -3.17 -11.47
N ALA A 468 23.95 -3.33 -10.87
CA ALA A 468 24.17 -3.03 -9.46
C ALA A 468 23.70 -1.62 -9.06
N LEU A 469 23.17 -1.46 -7.84
CA LEU A 469 22.55 -0.23 -7.36
C LEU A 469 23.41 1.02 -7.62
N VAL A 470 24.72 0.92 -7.39
CA VAL A 470 25.67 2.03 -7.61
C VAL A 470 25.71 2.50 -9.06
N GLN A 471 25.52 1.59 -10.02
CA GLN A 471 25.49 1.91 -11.46
C GLN A 471 24.16 2.55 -11.87
N ARG A 472 23.10 2.39 -11.06
CA ARG A 472 21.76 2.92 -11.30
C ARG A 472 21.51 4.28 -10.64
N PHE A 473 22.54 4.98 -10.09
CA PHE A 473 22.34 6.22 -9.35
C PHE A 473 21.52 7.26 -10.12
N GLY A 474 21.87 7.52 -11.38
CA GLY A 474 21.12 8.46 -12.24
C GLY A 474 19.66 8.02 -12.43
N ALA A 475 19.43 6.76 -12.81
CA ALA A 475 18.09 6.21 -12.99
C ALA A 475 17.26 6.24 -11.68
N THR A 476 17.92 6.00 -10.54
CA THR A 476 17.26 6.13 -9.21
C THR A 476 16.83 7.57 -8.93
N VAL A 477 17.70 8.55 -9.23
CA VAL A 477 17.33 9.98 -9.08
C VAL A 477 16.17 10.33 -10.00
N ASP A 478 16.13 9.83 -11.25
CA ASP A 478 15.03 10.06 -12.18
C ASP A 478 13.70 9.47 -11.66
N VAL A 479 13.73 8.27 -11.06
CA VAL A 479 12.55 7.70 -10.37
C VAL A 479 12.09 8.61 -9.24
N LEU A 480 13.00 9.09 -8.38
CA LEU A 480 12.67 9.94 -7.25
C LEU A 480 12.21 11.34 -7.66
N ASP A 481 12.71 11.87 -8.76
CA ASP A 481 12.20 13.14 -9.32
C ASP A 481 10.75 12.99 -9.82
N ARG A 482 10.35 11.82 -10.34
CA ARG A 482 8.96 11.51 -10.68
C ARG A 482 8.10 11.32 -9.44
N ILE A 483 8.61 10.63 -8.41
CA ILE A 483 7.97 10.54 -7.09
C ILE A 483 7.66 11.95 -6.57
N ALA A 484 8.62 12.86 -6.62
CA ALA A 484 8.41 14.26 -6.24
C ALA A 484 7.39 14.99 -7.13
N ALA A 485 7.41 14.76 -8.45
CA ALA A 485 6.49 15.39 -9.39
C ALA A 485 5.03 14.97 -9.17
N HIS A 486 4.81 13.75 -8.69
CA HIS A 486 3.48 13.18 -8.45
C HIS A 486 3.10 13.11 -6.96
N GLU A 487 3.92 13.70 -6.07
CA GLU A 487 3.68 13.72 -4.61
C GLU A 487 3.48 12.31 -4.04
N SER A 488 4.25 11.36 -4.57
CA SER A 488 4.17 9.94 -4.23
C SER A 488 5.21 9.54 -3.19
N VAL A 489 5.29 8.26 -2.88
CA VAL A 489 6.20 7.67 -1.90
C VAL A 489 7.11 6.65 -2.58
N ALA A 490 8.38 6.66 -2.27
CA ALA A 490 9.31 5.60 -2.62
C ALA A 490 9.81 4.88 -1.36
N VAL A 491 9.84 3.56 -1.39
CA VAL A 491 10.53 2.73 -0.40
C VAL A 491 11.79 2.18 -1.05
N LEU A 492 12.93 2.51 -0.47
CA LEU A 492 14.24 2.00 -0.87
C LEU A 492 14.61 0.82 0.04
N MET A 493 14.83 -0.34 -0.56
CA MET A 493 15.26 -1.58 0.10
C MET A 493 16.72 -1.85 -0.23
N ILE A 494 17.59 -1.88 0.78
CA ILE A 494 19.02 -2.17 0.67
C ILE A 494 19.39 -3.29 1.64
N HIS A 495 20.19 -4.26 1.17
CA HIS A 495 20.87 -5.21 2.06
C HIS A 495 22.22 -4.62 2.46
N PRO A 496 22.48 -4.34 3.75
CA PRO A 496 23.73 -3.73 4.21
C PRO A 496 24.88 -4.74 4.28
N ASP A 497 24.95 -5.67 3.34
CA ASP A 497 26.00 -6.68 3.18
C ASP A 497 27.34 -6.09 2.74
N GLN A 498 27.34 -4.87 2.18
CA GLN A 498 28.51 -4.12 1.70
C GLN A 498 28.48 -2.69 2.24
N ALA A 499 29.41 -2.38 3.16
CA ALA A 499 29.52 -1.05 3.77
C ALA A 499 30.28 -0.01 2.93
N GLY A 500 30.73 -0.33 1.75
CA GLY A 500 31.44 0.58 0.85
C GLY A 500 30.48 1.19 -0.21
N PRO A 501 30.33 0.54 -1.36
CA PRO A 501 29.61 1.14 -2.49
C PRO A 501 28.13 1.44 -2.22
N LYS A 502 27.40 0.53 -1.54
CA LYS A 502 25.97 0.71 -1.24
C LYS A 502 25.77 1.84 -0.22
N LEU A 503 26.60 1.93 0.81
CA LEU A 503 26.55 3.02 1.80
C LEU A 503 26.82 4.38 1.14
N GLN A 504 27.86 4.49 0.31
CA GLN A 504 28.17 5.71 -0.44
C GLN A 504 27.03 6.13 -1.39
N PHE A 505 26.37 5.15 -2.02
CA PHE A 505 25.20 5.40 -2.85
C PHE A 505 24.09 6.05 -2.01
N GLU A 506 23.78 5.50 -0.83
CA GLU A 506 22.71 6.00 0.04
C GLU A 506 23.02 7.40 0.59
N GLU A 507 24.24 7.64 1.07
CA GLU A 507 24.68 8.97 1.53
C GLU A 507 24.51 10.03 0.42
N ARG A 508 24.95 9.71 -0.81
CA ARG A 508 24.79 10.60 -1.97
C ARG A 508 23.32 10.81 -2.33
N LEU A 509 22.49 9.77 -2.22
CA LEU A 509 21.07 9.86 -2.52
C LEU A 509 20.34 10.76 -1.52
N ILE A 510 20.60 10.59 -0.21
CA ILE A 510 20.06 11.46 0.83
C ILE A 510 20.45 12.92 0.55
N ALA A 511 21.74 13.17 0.33
CA ALA A 511 22.24 14.52 0.06
C ALA A 511 21.58 15.16 -1.20
N ARG A 512 21.28 14.36 -2.23
CA ARG A 512 20.66 14.82 -3.49
C ARG A 512 19.18 15.11 -3.36
N MET A 513 18.46 14.38 -2.48
CA MET A 513 16.99 14.39 -2.45
C MET A 513 16.38 15.12 -1.23
N LYS A 514 17.14 15.40 -0.18
CA LYS A 514 16.65 15.98 1.10
C LYS A 514 15.88 17.30 0.97
N ASP A 515 16.19 18.11 -0.04
CA ASP A 515 15.51 19.40 -0.26
C ASP A 515 14.20 19.24 -1.07
N LYS A 516 13.92 18.05 -1.60
CA LYS A 516 12.73 17.75 -2.40
C LYS A 516 11.78 16.78 -1.68
N LEU A 517 12.35 15.76 -1.04
CA LEU A 517 11.60 14.67 -0.43
C LEU A 517 11.76 14.69 1.09
N TRP A 518 10.69 14.35 1.79
CA TRP A 518 10.82 13.90 3.17
C TRP A 518 11.59 12.57 3.19
N ILE A 519 12.59 12.41 4.07
CA ILE A 519 13.43 11.21 4.12
C ILE A 519 13.46 10.69 5.55
N GLY A 520 13.12 9.42 5.76
CA GLY A 520 13.13 8.84 7.09
C GLY A 520 12.74 7.36 7.15
N SER A 521 12.47 6.87 8.36
CA SER A 521 12.09 5.49 8.64
C SER A 521 10.61 5.22 8.29
N LEU A 522 10.27 3.93 8.15
CA LEU A 522 8.91 3.47 7.87
C LEU A 522 7.95 3.83 9.01
N GLU A 523 8.34 3.62 10.28
CA GLU A 523 7.50 3.93 11.44
C GLU A 523 7.18 5.43 11.51
N ALA A 524 8.18 6.30 11.34
CA ALA A 524 7.99 7.75 11.41
C ALA A 524 7.02 8.24 10.32
N PHE A 525 7.22 7.78 9.09
CA PHE A 525 6.29 8.10 8.00
C PHE A 525 4.92 7.42 8.18
N GLY A 526 4.90 6.18 8.65
CA GLY A 526 3.68 5.41 8.90
C GLY A 526 2.80 6.03 9.97
N ASP A 527 3.37 6.54 11.07
CA ASP A 527 2.63 7.28 12.10
C ASP A 527 2.00 8.55 11.51
N TRP A 528 2.75 9.32 10.71
CA TRP A 528 2.24 10.48 9.98
C TRP A 528 1.13 10.09 9.01
N TRP A 529 1.37 9.07 8.17
CA TRP A 529 0.40 8.62 7.16
C TRP A 529 -0.89 8.10 7.79
N SER A 530 -0.79 7.27 8.82
CA SER A 530 -1.96 6.71 9.50
C SER A 530 -2.77 7.76 10.26
N ALA A 531 -2.15 8.82 10.75
CA ALA A 531 -2.83 9.96 11.35
C ALA A 531 -3.56 10.79 10.28
N ARG A 532 -2.89 11.08 9.16
CA ARG A 532 -3.42 11.76 7.98
C ARG A 532 -4.61 11.00 7.37
N ASP A 533 -4.54 9.66 7.25
CA ASP A 533 -5.59 8.83 6.66
C ASP A 533 -6.89 8.84 7.46
N ARG A 534 -6.80 9.08 8.77
CA ARG A 534 -7.96 9.16 9.68
C ARG A 534 -8.57 10.54 9.81
N LEU A 535 -8.02 11.55 9.13
CA LEU A 535 -8.59 12.89 9.10
C LEU A 535 -9.95 12.88 8.40
N GLU A 536 -10.93 13.50 9.04
CA GLU A 536 -12.19 13.89 8.41
C GLU A 536 -12.16 15.39 8.21
N ILE A 537 -12.30 15.81 6.97
CA ILE A 537 -12.19 17.21 6.57
C ILE A 537 -13.38 17.56 5.70
N ASP A 538 -14.03 18.69 6.00
CA ASP A 538 -15.01 19.33 5.16
C ASP A 538 -14.61 20.80 4.94
N TYR A 539 -14.82 21.26 3.73
CA TYR A 539 -14.61 22.63 3.34
C TYR A 539 -15.90 23.18 2.73
N GLU A 540 -16.44 24.24 3.29
CA GLU A 540 -17.72 24.83 2.87
C GLU A 540 -17.67 26.35 2.99
N GLY A 541 -17.94 27.03 1.92
CA GLY A 541 -17.79 28.49 1.82
C GLY A 541 -16.33 28.90 2.03
N SER A 542 -16.00 29.46 3.17
CA SER A 542 -14.60 29.76 3.56
C SER A 542 -14.21 29.07 4.86
N THR A 543 -14.98 28.08 5.29
CA THR A 543 -14.77 27.38 6.57
C THR A 543 -14.26 25.96 6.35
N LEU A 544 -13.10 25.66 6.91
CA LEU A 544 -12.53 24.33 7.00
C LEU A 544 -12.92 23.71 8.34
N LYS A 545 -13.66 22.61 8.30
CA LYS A 545 -14.06 21.81 9.47
C LYS A 545 -13.19 20.56 9.50
N ILE A 546 -12.50 20.32 10.62
CA ILE A 546 -11.51 19.24 10.73
C ILE A 546 -11.84 18.41 11.95
N GLN A 547 -11.76 17.09 11.79
CA GLN A 547 -11.77 16.12 12.87
C GLN A 547 -10.51 15.25 12.79
N ALA A 548 -9.64 15.33 13.80
CA ALA A 548 -8.40 14.60 13.92
C ALA A 548 -8.43 13.66 15.12
N PRO A 549 -8.79 12.36 14.95
CA PRO A 549 -8.86 11.39 16.06
C PRO A 549 -7.49 11.14 16.71
N ALA A 550 -6.42 11.34 15.97
CA ALA A 550 -5.05 11.31 16.45
C ALA A 550 -4.38 12.67 16.22
N ARG A 551 -3.27 12.93 16.91
CA ARG A 551 -2.46 14.12 16.63
C ARG A 551 -1.95 14.07 15.17
N VAL A 552 -2.08 15.17 14.47
CA VAL A 552 -1.54 15.38 13.13
C VAL A 552 -0.58 16.56 13.15
N ASP A 553 0.53 16.37 12.47
CA ASP A 553 1.56 17.38 12.26
C ASP A 553 1.89 17.43 10.76
N GLU A 554 2.21 18.61 10.25
CA GLU A 554 2.68 18.83 8.88
C GLU A 554 1.74 18.31 7.76
N VAL A 555 0.43 18.23 7.98
CA VAL A 555 -0.54 17.84 6.94
C VAL A 555 -1.02 19.08 6.18
N THR A 556 -0.78 19.09 4.87
CA THR A 556 -1.20 20.19 3.99
C THR A 556 -2.61 19.95 3.43
N ILE A 557 -3.50 20.90 3.57
CA ILE A 557 -4.78 20.97 2.85
C ILE A 557 -4.64 22.02 1.76
N ARG A 558 -4.90 21.64 0.51
CA ARG A 558 -4.76 22.51 -0.67
C ARG A 558 -6.10 22.92 -1.22
N PHE A 559 -6.16 24.13 -1.75
CA PHE A 559 -7.34 24.72 -2.38
C PHE A 559 -6.98 25.14 -3.83
N PRO A 560 -7.07 24.23 -4.81
CA PRO A 560 -6.51 24.42 -6.15
C PRO A 560 -7.09 25.63 -6.91
N LYS A 561 -8.36 25.99 -6.67
CA LYS A 561 -9.04 27.10 -7.37
C LYS A 561 -8.93 28.45 -6.66
N ARG A 562 -8.40 28.49 -5.42
CA ARG A 562 -8.25 29.77 -4.71
C ARG A 562 -7.09 30.59 -5.24
N ARG A 563 -7.28 31.93 -5.32
CA ARG A 563 -6.25 32.87 -5.78
C ARG A 563 -5.27 33.26 -4.66
N THR A 564 -5.79 33.40 -3.44
CA THR A 564 -5.05 33.77 -2.22
C THR A 564 -4.68 32.49 -1.47
N GLN A 565 -4.95 32.34 -0.25
CA GLN A 565 -4.56 31.20 0.60
C GLN A 565 -4.78 29.82 -0.09
N ARG A 566 -3.78 29.37 -0.87
CA ARG A 566 -3.87 28.14 -1.67
C ARG A 566 -3.69 26.87 -0.86
N PHE A 567 -3.22 26.99 0.36
CA PHE A 567 -3.08 25.86 1.27
C PHE A 567 -3.10 26.28 2.75
N VAL A 568 -3.40 25.32 3.61
CA VAL A 568 -3.28 25.40 5.07
C VAL A 568 -2.45 24.19 5.52
N VAL A 569 -1.55 24.40 6.48
CA VAL A 569 -0.82 23.32 7.13
C VAL A 569 -1.46 23.05 8.50
N LEU A 570 -1.85 21.80 8.73
CA LEU A 570 -2.31 21.33 10.03
C LEU A 570 -1.11 20.85 10.82
N ASP A 571 -0.86 21.50 11.94
CA ASP A 571 0.26 21.19 12.82
C ASP A 571 -0.17 21.19 14.27
N GLY A 572 0.28 20.20 15.07
CA GLY A 572 -0.09 20.03 16.46
C GLY A 572 -1.57 19.79 16.72
N LEU A 573 -2.36 19.42 15.69
CA LEU A 573 -3.82 19.33 15.82
C LEU A 573 -4.26 17.96 16.33
N ARG A 574 -5.14 17.97 17.35
CA ARG A 574 -5.89 16.81 17.82
C ARG A 574 -7.31 17.24 18.20
N GLY A 575 -8.31 16.39 17.91
CA GLY A 575 -9.72 16.70 18.16
C GLY A 575 -10.37 17.48 17.03
N SER A 576 -11.44 18.20 17.35
CA SER A 576 -12.22 18.97 16.35
C SER A 576 -11.76 20.42 16.30
N ARG A 577 -11.64 20.98 15.09
CA ARG A 577 -11.30 22.39 14.85
C ARG A 577 -12.07 22.93 13.66
N GLN A 578 -12.44 24.21 13.77
CA GLN A 578 -12.93 25.00 12.64
C GLN A 578 -11.96 26.17 12.42
N MET A 579 -11.69 26.50 11.16
CA MET A 579 -10.83 27.61 10.79
C MET A 579 -11.31 28.25 9.51
N SER A 580 -11.19 29.56 9.44
CA SER A 580 -11.48 30.32 8.21
C SER A 580 -10.28 30.24 7.26
N VAL A 581 -10.56 30.02 5.98
CA VAL A 581 -9.61 30.07 4.87
C VAL A 581 -9.87 31.37 4.12
N GLN A 582 -8.91 32.30 4.16
CA GLN A 582 -9.04 33.68 3.58
C GLN A 582 -8.72 33.75 2.10
#